data_adc5f59578685efa7851be6d82918ccc
#
_entry.id   adc5f59578685efa7851be6d82918ccc
#
_cell.length_a   1.000
_cell.length_b   1.000
_cell.length_c   1.000
_cell.angle_alpha   90.00
_cell.angle_beta   90.00
_cell.angle_gamma   90.00
#
_symmetry.space_group_name_H-M   'P 1'
#
loop_
_entity.id
_entity.type
_entity.pdbx_description
1 polymer ?
#
loop_
_entity_poly.entity_id
_entity_poly.type
_entity_poly.pdbx_seq_one_letter_code
_entity_poly.pdbx_strand_id
1 'polypeptide(L)'
;MKILLDSVYIHNGGGKVLLDMICEKISENGDIDNYFFLFDKRYQPISQILKNTNYKYVNSSESKRKEFYKTNSQKFKKFLCFGNVPPPILINKSVDVYFHNDLLIRPLLNNTSIINKIKLLLKKYYIISKNRKNYKWCVQTKIMSEKLSKFFKISRDKIHVYPIYVTNFLNINKKTDNSFLYVSNFAKHKNHRRLFDAFRQASNKIGHNITLNLTIDEREFKDSFYNKLTTNNNLTIVNHGISNKSKLNELYNKSKYLIFPSLNESFGLPLIEAVLSNCYIICSDKEYVYQIVRPSLTFDPNSIESISQSIVNAYKNIGLRKPKLLVENKIDTFVQHIQEYV
;
A
#
# COMPACT_ATOMS: atom_id res chain seq x y z
N MET A 1 -21.54 -22.28 10.09
CA MET A 1 -21.41 -20.81 10.29
C MET A 1 -20.25 -20.29 9.45
N LYS A 2 -20.37 -19.07 8.88
CA LYS A 2 -19.38 -18.47 8.00
C LYS A 2 -18.38 -17.57 8.76
N ILE A 3 -17.27 -17.22 8.09
CA ILE A 3 -16.33 -16.19 8.53
C ILE A 3 -16.79 -14.87 7.91
N LEU A 4 -16.93 -13.80 8.69
CA LEU A 4 -17.19 -12.46 8.17
C LEU A 4 -15.85 -11.81 7.78
N LEU A 5 -15.68 -11.45 6.50
CA LEU A 5 -14.65 -10.55 6.04
C LEU A 5 -15.27 -9.14 5.89
N ASP A 6 -14.97 -8.26 6.85
CA ASP A 6 -15.47 -6.89 6.90
C ASP A 6 -14.41 -5.93 6.36
N SER A 7 -14.61 -5.46 5.15
CA SER A 7 -13.75 -4.53 4.44
C SER A 7 -14.39 -3.16 4.22
N VAL A 8 -15.37 -2.80 5.02
CA VAL A 8 -15.94 -1.44 5.02
C VAL A 8 -14.80 -0.43 5.25
N TYR A 9 -14.76 0.63 4.44
CA TYR A 9 -13.71 1.66 4.28
C TYR A 9 -12.60 1.34 3.28
N ILE A 10 -12.56 0.14 2.69
CA ILE A 10 -11.55 -0.25 1.69
C ILE A 10 -12.19 -0.23 0.30
N HIS A 11 -11.72 0.67 -0.59
CA HIS A 11 -12.27 0.81 -1.94
C HIS A 11 -11.24 1.23 -2.99
N ASN A 12 -10.04 1.71 -2.57
CA ASN A 12 -8.98 2.17 -3.47
C ASN A 12 -7.58 1.97 -2.88
N GLY A 13 -6.56 2.29 -3.66
CA GLY A 13 -5.15 2.27 -3.25
C GLY A 13 -4.65 0.89 -2.81
N GLY A 14 -3.58 0.87 -2.04
CA GLY A 14 -2.94 -0.37 -1.57
C GLY A 14 -3.86 -1.28 -0.75
N GLY A 15 -4.81 -0.71 0.00
CA GLY A 15 -5.80 -1.49 0.75
C GLY A 15 -6.72 -2.30 -0.16
N LYS A 16 -7.15 -1.71 -1.31
CA LYS A 16 -7.93 -2.44 -2.32
C LYS A 16 -7.12 -3.57 -2.94
N VAL A 17 -5.87 -3.30 -3.30
CA VAL A 17 -4.98 -4.32 -3.88
C VAL A 17 -4.82 -5.51 -2.94
N LEU A 18 -4.61 -5.26 -1.64
CA LEU A 18 -4.51 -6.32 -0.63
C LEU A 18 -5.83 -7.10 -0.48
N LEU A 19 -6.97 -6.40 -0.47
CA LEU A 19 -8.28 -7.04 -0.39
C LEU A 19 -8.53 -7.95 -1.59
N ASP A 20 -8.23 -7.45 -2.79
CA ASP A 20 -8.38 -8.22 -4.04
C ASP A 20 -7.54 -9.51 -3.99
N MET A 21 -6.27 -9.42 -3.57
CA MET A 21 -5.39 -10.60 -3.43
C MET A 21 -5.91 -11.62 -2.43
N ILE A 22 -6.42 -11.17 -1.28
CA ILE A 22 -6.97 -12.07 -0.26
C ILE A 22 -8.23 -12.76 -0.79
N CYS A 23 -9.10 -12.03 -1.45
CA CYS A 23 -10.31 -12.58 -2.05
C CYS A 23 -9.99 -13.58 -3.18
N GLU A 24 -9.02 -13.26 -4.06
CA GLU A 24 -8.51 -14.18 -5.10
C GLU A 24 -7.99 -15.46 -4.44
N LYS A 25 -7.15 -15.35 -3.42
CA LYS A 25 -6.56 -16.51 -2.73
C LYS A 25 -7.61 -17.41 -2.05
N ILE A 26 -8.60 -16.81 -1.39
CA ILE A 26 -9.73 -17.54 -0.79
C ILE A 26 -10.50 -18.31 -1.90
N SER A 27 -10.70 -17.69 -3.06
CA SER A 27 -11.39 -18.31 -4.19
C SER A 27 -10.58 -19.45 -4.81
N GLU A 28 -9.26 -19.26 -5.00
CA GLU A 28 -8.35 -20.30 -5.51
C GLU A 28 -8.32 -21.54 -4.63
N ASN A 29 -8.40 -21.36 -3.31
CA ASN A 29 -8.46 -22.48 -2.37
C ASN A 29 -9.81 -23.22 -2.36
N GLY A 30 -10.83 -22.75 -3.07
CA GLY A 30 -12.18 -23.33 -3.07
C GLY A 30 -13.00 -23.00 -1.82
N ASP A 31 -12.56 -22.10 -0.97
CA ASP A 31 -13.13 -21.81 0.35
C ASP A 31 -14.15 -20.68 0.38
N ILE A 32 -14.46 -20.11 -0.76
CA ILE A 32 -15.26 -18.88 -0.87
C ILE A 32 -16.64 -18.99 -0.19
N ASP A 33 -17.24 -20.17 -0.18
CA ASP A 33 -18.53 -20.44 0.44
C ASP A 33 -18.48 -20.41 1.99
N ASN A 34 -17.29 -20.52 2.56
CA ASN A 34 -17.05 -20.42 3.99
C ASN A 34 -17.03 -18.97 4.49
N TYR A 35 -17.08 -18.00 3.56
CA TYR A 35 -17.03 -16.57 3.88
C TYR A 35 -18.34 -15.86 3.60
N PHE A 36 -18.52 -14.75 4.31
CA PHE A 36 -19.47 -13.69 3.99
C PHE A 36 -18.69 -12.37 3.86
N PHE A 37 -18.85 -11.67 2.76
CA PHE A 37 -18.11 -10.46 2.47
C PHE A 37 -18.97 -9.21 2.74
N LEU A 38 -18.49 -8.33 3.62
CA LEU A 38 -19.10 -7.04 3.88
C LEU A 38 -18.24 -5.95 3.23
N PHE A 39 -18.65 -5.49 2.06
CA PHE A 39 -17.91 -4.54 1.25
C PHE A 39 -18.37 -3.09 1.47
N ASP A 40 -17.43 -2.16 1.28
CA ASP A 40 -17.74 -0.74 1.08
C ASP A 40 -18.53 -0.56 -0.24
N LYS A 41 -19.57 0.27 -0.24
CA LYS A 41 -20.40 0.49 -1.45
C LYS A 41 -19.58 1.02 -2.65
N ARG A 42 -18.44 1.66 -2.41
CA ARG A 42 -17.55 2.19 -3.45
C ARG A 42 -16.57 1.14 -3.99
N TYR A 43 -16.44 0.00 -3.31
CA TYR A 43 -15.54 -1.07 -3.75
C TYR A 43 -16.10 -1.75 -5.01
N GLN A 44 -15.23 -1.91 -5.99
CA GLN A 44 -15.50 -2.67 -7.21
C GLN A 44 -14.61 -3.93 -7.18
N PRO A 45 -15.17 -5.10 -6.88
CA PRO A 45 -14.41 -6.34 -6.83
C PRO A 45 -14.03 -6.81 -8.22
N ILE A 46 -13.02 -7.68 -8.29
CA ILE A 46 -12.70 -8.42 -9.49
C ILE A 46 -13.87 -9.36 -9.80
N SER A 47 -14.40 -9.31 -11.02
CA SER A 47 -15.68 -9.90 -11.43
C SER A 47 -15.86 -11.40 -11.16
N GLN A 48 -14.74 -12.14 -10.98
CA GLN A 48 -14.79 -13.60 -10.73
C GLN A 48 -15.21 -13.96 -9.29
N ILE A 49 -15.02 -13.07 -8.31
CA ILE A 49 -15.24 -13.36 -6.88
C ILE A 49 -16.73 -13.38 -6.54
N LEU A 50 -17.57 -12.68 -7.31
CA LEU A 50 -18.98 -12.47 -6.95
C LEU A 50 -19.96 -13.50 -7.52
N LYS A 51 -19.54 -14.41 -8.38
CA LYS A 51 -20.47 -15.26 -9.12
C LYS A 51 -21.32 -16.21 -8.26
N ASN A 52 -20.98 -16.48 -7.01
CA ASN A 52 -21.78 -17.33 -6.09
C ASN A 52 -21.53 -17.00 -4.62
N THR A 53 -21.14 -15.77 -4.27
CA THR A 53 -20.71 -15.47 -2.91
C THR A 53 -21.80 -14.81 -2.07
N ASN A 54 -21.77 -15.10 -0.79
CA ASN A 54 -22.53 -14.35 0.19
C ASN A 54 -21.84 -13.02 0.47
N TYR A 55 -22.42 -11.92 -0.01
CA TYR A 55 -21.90 -10.58 0.23
C TYR A 55 -22.98 -9.55 0.48
N LYS A 56 -22.57 -8.42 1.07
CA LYS A 56 -23.40 -7.21 1.21
C LYS A 56 -22.56 -5.97 1.05
N TYR A 57 -23.09 -4.99 0.31
CA TYR A 57 -22.51 -3.64 0.25
C TYR A 57 -23.09 -2.74 1.34
N VAL A 58 -22.22 -1.98 2.00
CA VAL A 58 -22.61 -1.05 3.04
C VAL A 58 -21.95 0.32 2.78
N ASN A 59 -22.68 1.40 3.03
CA ASN A 59 -22.08 2.73 3.00
C ASN A 59 -20.96 2.82 4.04
N SER A 60 -19.89 3.57 3.74
CA SER A 60 -18.75 3.81 4.65
C SER A 60 -19.14 4.67 5.85
N SER A 61 -20.03 4.14 6.65
CA SER A 61 -20.60 4.77 7.85
C SER A 61 -20.55 3.78 9.00
N GLU A 62 -20.04 4.24 10.14
CA GLU A 62 -19.99 3.41 11.34
C GLU A 62 -21.39 3.03 11.85
N SER A 63 -22.37 3.90 11.65
CA SER A 63 -23.77 3.62 11.98
C SER A 63 -24.31 2.42 11.16
N LYS A 64 -24.09 2.43 9.84
CA LYS A 64 -24.52 1.34 8.96
C LYS A 64 -23.77 0.03 9.22
N ARG A 65 -22.46 0.13 9.51
CA ARG A 65 -21.65 -1.01 9.91
C ARG A 65 -22.18 -1.61 11.22
N LYS A 66 -22.46 -0.77 12.23
CA LYS A 66 -23.03 -1.18 13.52
C LYS A 66 -24.41 -1.83 13.38
N GLU A 67 -25.29 -1.31 12.53
CA GLU A 67 -26.60 -1.87 12.20
C GLU A 67 -26.45 -3.30 11.66
N PHE A 68 -25.56 -3.49 10.67
CA PHE A 68 -25.28 -4.82 10.12
C PHE A 68 -24.80 -5.81 11.20
N TYR A 69 -23.86 -5.40 12.06
CA TYR A 69 -23.35 -6.27 13.11
C TYR A 69 -24.40 -6.64 14.15
N LYS A 70 -25.25 -5.71 14.56
CA LYS A 70 -26.34 -5.99 15.52
C LYS A 70 -27.29 -7.08 15.00
N THR A 71 -27.61 -7.05 13.70
CA THR A 71 -28.58 -7.97 13.12
C THR A 71 -27.96 -9.32 12.73
N ASN A 72 -26.65 -9.36 12.38
CA ASN A 72 -26.08 -10.53 11.72
C ASN A 72 -24.91 -11.19 12.46
N SER A 73 -24.35 -10.60 13.53
CA SER A 73 -23.13 -11.12 14.17
C SER A 73 -23.25 -12.56 14.65
N GLN A 74 -24.44 -13.00 15.05
CA GLN A 74 -24.68 -14.37 15.52
C GLN A 74 -24.51 -15.43 14.40
N LYS A 75 -24.64 -15.05 13.13
CA LYS A 75 -24.53 -15.94 11.97
C LYS A 75 -23.07 -16.32 11.65
N PHE A 76 -22.10 -15.61 12.24
CA PHE A 76 -20.68 -15.79 11.97
C PHE A 76 -19.96 -16.46 13.12
N LYS A 77 -18.98 -17.32 12.80
CA LYS A 77 -18.12 -18.00 13.79
C LYS A 77 -16.84 -17.21 14.09
N LYS A 78 -16.37 -16.42 13.12
CA LYS A 78 -15.14 -15.61 13.19
C LYS A 78 -15.29 -14.32 12.38
N PHE A 79 -14.52 -13.30 12.74
CA PHE A 79 -14.55 -11.96 12.15
C PHE A 79 -13.14 -11.54 11.72
N LEU A 80 -12.96 -11.23 10.45
CA LEU A 80 -11.79 -10.54 9.93
C LEU A 80 -12.19 -9.10 9.60
N CYS A 81 -11.74 -8.14 10.44
CA CYS A 81 -11.96 -6.72 10.22
C CYS A 81 -10.81 -6.14 9.40
N PHE A 82 -11.00 -6.04 8.09
CA PHE A 82 -9.95 -5.62 7.15
C PHE A 82 -9.86 -4.08 6.99
N GLY A 83 -10.82 -3.35 7.51
CA GLY A 83 -10.93 -1.88 7.41
C GLY A 83 -10.08 -1.08 8.41
N ASN A 84 -9.04 -1.64 9.02
CA ASN A 84 -8.18 -1.02 10.05
C ASN A 84 -8.88 -0.73 11.39
N VAL A 85 -10.12 -1.13 11.57
CA VAL A 85 -10.91 -0.84 12.77
C VAL A 85 -11.57 -2.10 13.33
N PRO A 86 -11.61 -2.27 14.66
CA PRO A 86 -12.29 -3.39 15.29
C PRO A 86 -13.81 -3.41 15.01
N PRO A 87 -14.52 -4.48 15.40
CA PRO A 87 -15.97 -4.53 15.31
C PRO A 87 -16.65 -3.36 16.05
N PRO A 88 -17.76 -2.81 15.51
CA PRO A 88 -18.47 -1.67 16.12
C PRO A 88 -19.22 -2.02 17.41
N ILE A 89 -19.45 -3.30 17.66
CA ILE A 89 -20.08 -3.84 18.87
C ILE A 89 -19.16 -4.86 19.54
N LEU A 90 -19.47 -5.24 20.78
CA LEU A 90 -18.76 -6.31 21.45
C LEU A 90 -19.00 -7.65 20.75
N ILE A 91 -17.93 -8.35 20.44
CA ILE A 91 -17.93 -9.70 19.88
C ILE A 91 -17.15 -10.62 20.81
N ASN A 92 -17.82 -11.66 21.30
CA ASN A 92 -17.22 -12.67 22.18
C ASN A 92 -16.65 -13.87 21.42
N LYS A 93 -16.61 -13.78 20.07
CA LYS A 93 -16.03 -14.77 19.17
C LYS A 93 -14.64 -14.32 18.72
N SER A 94 -13.93 -15.16 17.95
CA SER A 94 -12.61 -14.83 17.40
C SER A 94 -12.70 -13.62 16.47
N VAL A 95 -11.82 -12.63 16.68
CA VAL A 95 -11.70 -11.41 15.88
C VAL A 95 -10.26 -11.17 15.52
N ASP A 96 -9.98 -11.05 14.22
CA ASP A 96 -8.72 -10.57 13.69
C ASP A 96 -8.95 -9.17 13.07
N VAL A 97 -8.07 -8.21 13.40
CA VAL A 97 -8.10 -6.86 12.83
C VAL A 97 -6.86 -6.69 11.94
N TYR A 98 -7.05 -6.59 10.64
CA TYR A 98 -5.96 -6.33 9.70
C TYR A 98 -5.69 -4.83 9.60
N PHE A 99 -4.50 -4.42 10.04
CA PHE A 99 -4.11 -3.01 10.13
C PHE A 99 -2.98 -2.69 9.14
N HIS A 100 -3.29 -1.90 8.14
CA HIS A 100 -2.37 -1.55 7.05
C HIS A 100 -2.25 -0.03 6.80
N ASN A 101 -2.90 0.82 7.61
CA ASN A 101 -2.89 2.26 7.45
C ASN A 101 -2.09 2.94 8.58
N ASP A 102 -0.81 3.18 8.34
CA ASP A 102 0.08 3.80 9.33
C ASP A 102 -0.23 5.28 9.63
N LEU A 103 -1.00 5.98 8.78
CA LEU A 103 -1.46 7.34 9.07
C LEU A 103 -2.25 7.42 10.38
N LEU A 104 -2.91 6.33 10.77
CA LEU A 104 -3.67 6.25 12.02
C LEU A 104 -2.80 6.15 13.28
N ILE A 105 -1.52 5.84 13.15
CA ILE A 105 -0.58 5.68 14.27
C ILE A 105 0.62 6.63 14.20
N ARG A 106 0.64 7.53 13.23
CA ARG A 106 1.67 8.57 13.13
C ARG A 106 1.46 9.70 14.14
N PRO A 107 2.52 10.36 14.58
CA PRO A 107 2.41 11.66 15.22
C PRO A 107 1.70 12.67 14.31
N LEU A 108 0.94 13.57 14.91
CA LEU A 108 0.27 14.64 14.17
C LEU A 108 1.32 15.63 13.66
N LEU A 109 1.41 15.79 12.34
CA LEU A 109 2.32 16.78 11.76
C LEU A 109 1.81 18.20 12.02
N ASN A 110 2.73 19.13 12.31
CA ASN A 110 2.40 20.53 12.62
C ASN A 110 1.61 21.23 11.49
N ASN A 111 1.83 20.86 10.23
CA ASN A 111 1.21 21.45 9.05
C ASN A 111 -0.13 20.79 8.63
N THR A 112 -0.74 19.98 9.47
CA THR A 112 -2.06 19.40 9.20
C THR A 112 -3.14 20.36 9.69
N SER A 113 -4.21 20.60 8.90
CA SER A 113 -5.32 21.46 9.34
C SER A 113 -5.93 20.94 10.64
N ILE A 114 -6.41 21.85 11.49
CA ILE A 114 -6.99 21.53 12.81
C ILE A 114 -8.13 20.52 12.67
N ILE A 115 -8.98 20.70 11.66
CA ILE A 115 -10.11 19.78 11.37
C ILE A 115 -9.60 18.36 11.10
N ASN A 116 -8.54 18.20 10.31
CA ASN A 116 -7.98 16.89 10.00
C ASN A 116 -7.27 16.27 11.21
N LYS A 117 -6.66 17.09 12.08
CA LYS A 117 -6.11 16.63 13.36
C LYS A 117 -7.21 16.08 14.26
N ILE A 118 -8.32 16.79 14.42
CA ILE A 118 -9.46 16.34 15.23
C ILE A 118 -10.05 15.05 14.66
N LYS A 119 -10.31 14.98 13.36
CA LYS A 119 -10.80 13.75 12.71
C LYS A 119 -9.89 12.55 12.96
N LEU A 120 -8.58 12.75 12.89
CA LEU A 120 -7.61 11.68 13.12
C LEU A 120 -7.59 11.25 14.59
N LEU A 121 -7.66 12.20 15.54
CA LEU A 121 -7.75 11.91 16.97
C LEU A 121 -9.03 11.13 17.31
N LEU A 122 -10.17 11.53 16.77
CA LEU A 122 -11.43 10.81 16.96
C LEU A 122 -11.35 9.37 16.43
N LYS A 123 -10.74 9.15 15.26
CA LYS A 123 -10.51 7.80 14.73
C LYS A 123 -9.59 6.97 15.63
N LYS A 124 -8.52 7.56 16.14
CA LYS A 124 -7.60 6.90 17.07
C LYS A 124 -8.32 6.50 18.36
N TYR A 125 -9.04 7.42 18.96
CA TYR A 125 -9.83 7.16 20.16
C TYR A 125 -10.88 6.05 19.92
N TYR A 126 -11.55 6.09 18.76
CA TYR A 126 -12.51 5.07 18.37
C TYR A 126 -11.86 3.68 18.33
N ILE A 127 -10.71 3.52 17.67
CA ILE A 127 -10.00 2.24 17.59
C ILE A 127 -9.65 1.73 19.00
N ILE A 128 -9.12 2.60 19.85
CA ILE A 128 -8.76 2.26 21.23
C ILE A 128 -10.00 1.80 22.01
N SER A 129 -11.12 2.54 21.93
CA SER A 129 -12.36 2.24 22.63
C SER A 129 -13.01 0.92 22.20
N LYS A 130 -12.78 0.50 20.95
CA LYS A 130 -13.32 -0.75 20.39
C LYS A 130 -12.36 -1.93 20.50
N ASN A 131 -11.09 -1.71 20.82
CA ASN A 131 -10.15 -2.80 21.05
C ASN A 131 -10.55 -3.64 22.29
N ARG A 132 -10.31 -4.95 22.21
CA ARG A 132 -10.56 -5.90 23.32
C ARG A 132 -9.34 -6.80 23.48
N LYS A 133 -9.11 -7.28 24.70
CA LYS A 133 -7.96 -8.13 25.05
C LYS A 133 -7.90 -9.44 24.25
N ASN A 134 -9.04 -9.96 23.81
CA ASN A 134 -9.13 -11.20 23.01
C ASN A 134 -9.00 -10.98 21.51
N TYR A 135 -8.93 -9.73 21.02
CA TYR A 135 -8.76 -9.46 19.59
C TYR A 135 -7.29 -9.63 19.20
N LYS A 136 -7.07 -10.26 18.05
CA LYS A 136 -5.76 -10.37 17.41
C LYS A 136 -5.62 -9.31 16.33
N TRP A 137 -4.39 -8.92 16.08
CA TRP A 137 -4.07 -7.90 15.09
C TRP A 137 -3.12 -8.48 14.06
N CYS A 138 -3.34 -8.16 12.80
CA CYS A 138 -2.49 -8.57 11.69
C CYS A 138 -1.92 -7.33 11.01
N VAL A 139 -0.63 -7.34 10.72
CA VAL A 139 0.10 -6.25 10.06
C VAL A 139 1.05 -6.80 9.01
N GLN A 140 1.60 -5.94 8.16
CA GLN A 140 2.48 -6.36 7.06
C GLN A 140 3.97 -6.37 7.42
N THR A 141 4.39 -5.60 8.44
CA THR A 141 5.82 -5.47 8.81
C THR A 141 6.04 -5.48 10.32
N LYS A 142 7.28 -5.81 10.72
CA LYS A 142 7.69 -5.75 12.13
C LYS A 142 7.62 -4.31 12.67
N ILE A 143 8.03 -3.30 11.89
CA ILE A 143 7.90 -1.88 12.30
C ILE A 143 6.44 -1.52 12.56
N MET A 144 5.52 -1.98 11.71
CA MET A 144 4.10 -1.73 11.92
C MET A 144 3.60 -2.41 13.20
N SER A 145 4.06 -3.63 13.48
CA SER A 145 3.76 -4.35 14.73
C SER A 145 4.24 -3.58 15.96
N GLU A 146 5.45 -3.07 15.94
CA GLU A 146 6.03 -2.27 17.04
C GLU A 146 5.28 -0.96 17.26
N LYS A 147 5.00 -0.23 16.18
CA LYS A 147 4.21 1.01 16.22
C LYS A 147 2.81 0.76 16.75
N LEU A 148 2.14 -0.30 16.29
CA LEU A 148 0.79 -0.67 16.71
C LEU A 148 0.75 -1.03 18.19
N SER A 149 1.69 -1.88 18.64
CA SER A 149 1.85 -2.26 20.05
C SER A 149 2.04 -1.04 20.96
N LYS A 150 2.98 -0.18 20.61
CA LYS A 150 3.28 1.04 21.38
C LYS A 150 2.11 2.02 21.41
N PHE A 151 1.44 2.22 20.28
CA PHE A 151 0.41 3.24 20.15
C PHE A 151 -0.92 2.85 20.79
N PHE A 152 -1.38 1.60 20.57
CA PHE A 152 -2.65 1.10 21.10
C PHE A 152 -2.48 0.29 22.39
N LYS A 153 -1.26 0.18 22.93
CA LYS A 153 -0.94 -0.65 24.11
C LYS A 153 -1.41 -2.09 23.97
N ILE A 154 -1.21 -2.66 22.76
CA ILE A 154 -1.53 -4.04 22.44
C ILE A 154 -0.29 -4.88 22.70
N SER A 155 -0.45 -6.00 23.42
CA SER A 155 0.65 -6.95 23.65
C SER A 155 1.14 -7.56 22.33
N ARG A 156 2.47 -7.72 22.18
CA ARG A 156 3.09 -8.18 20.93
C ARG A 156 2.67 -9.59 20.53
N ASP A 157 2.36 -10.45 21.48
CA ASP A 157 1.83 -11.81 21.24
C ASP A 157 0.45 -11.81 20.54
N LYS A 158 -0.26 -10.68 20.57
CA LYS A 158 -1.53 -10.46 19.86
C LYS A 158 -1.37 -9.87 18.47
N ILE A 159 -0.14 -9.60 18.03
CA ILE A 159 0.13 -8.94 16.73
C ILE A 159 0.92 -9.89 15.84
N HIS A 160 0.28 -10.37 14.78
CA HIS A 160 0.86 -11.28 13.80
C HIS A 160 1.34 -10.50 12.57
N VAL A 161 2.48 -10.89 12.00
CA VAL A 161 3.08 -10.23 10.85
C VAL A 161 2.91 -11.09 9.61
N TYR A 162 2.09 -10.61 8.68
CA TYR A 162 1.82 -11.24 7.39
C TYR A 162 2.10 -10.27 6.24
N PRO A 163 3.31 -10.27 5.67
CA PRO A 163 3.57 -9.56 4.42
C PRO A 163 2.75 -10.21 3.29
N ILE A 164 1.92 -9.42 2.61
CA ILE A 164 1.07 -9.89 1.52
C ILE A 164 1.35 -9.03 0.30
N TYR A 165 1.70 -9.67 -0.82
CA TYR A 165 1.98 -8.99 -2.09
C TYR A 165 1.77 -9.91 -3.30
N VAL A 166 1.63 -9.32 -4.49
CA VAL A 166 1.50 -10.06 -5.76
C VAL A 166 2.85 -10.65 -6.14
N THR A 167 2.89 -11.92 -6.53
CA THR A 167 4.11 -12.61 -6.98
C THR A 167 4.21 -12.75 -8.50
N ASN A 168 3.07 -12.69 -9.21
CA ASN A 168 3.01 -12.93 -10.64
C ASN A 168 3.26 -11.64 -11.42
N PHE A 169 4.53 -11.32 -11.67
CA PHE A 169 4.97 -10.30 -12.62
C PHE A 169 5.56 -10.98 -13.85
N LEU A 170 5.05 -10.60 -15.03
CA LEU A 170 5.62 -11.07 -16.31
C LEU A 170 6.97 -10.38 -16.50
N ASN A 171 8.04 -11.16 -16.55
CA ASN A 171 9.37 -10.65 -16.86
C ASN A 171 9.56 -10.61 -18.38
N ILE A 172 9.51 -9.44 -18.97
CA ILE A 172 9.92 -9.17 -20.34
C ILE A 172 11.30 -8.52 -20.29
N ASN A 173 12.31 -9.15 -20.86
CA ASN A 173 13.72 -8.77 -20.71
C ASN A 173 14.14 -7.50 -21.49
N LYS A 174 13.22 -6.65 -21.94
CA LYS A 174 13.57 -5.46 -22.73
C LYS A 174 13.30 -4.17 -21.92
N LYS A 175 14.29 -3.77 -21.13
CA LYS A 175 14.29 -2.49 -20.39
C LYS A 175 14.74 -1.34 -21.25
N THR A 176 14.15 -0.17 -21.04
CA THR A 176 14.62 1.09 -21.64
C THR A 176 15.61 1.75 -20.70
N ASP A 177 16.83 1.96 -21.13
CA ASP A 177 17.97 2.39 -20.28
C ASP A 177 17.75 3.70 -19.54
N ASN A 178 17.04 4.65 -20.13
CA ASN A 178 16.83 5.99 -19.55
C ASN A 178 15.49 6.13 -18.84
N SER A 179 14.78 5.03 -18.59
CA SER A 179 13.41 5.02 -18.09
C SER A 179 13.34 4.80 -16.58
N PHE A 180 12.82 5.80 -15.89
CA PHE A 180 12.52 5.78 -14.45
C PHE A 180 10.99 5.69 -14.28
N LEU A 181 10.53 4.88 -13.35
CA LEU A 181 9.13 4.70 -13.01
C LEU A 181 8.89 5.12 -11.56
N TYR A 182 7.84 5.89 -11.31
CA TYR A 182 7.32 6.15 -9.98
C TYR A 182 5.83 5.81 -9.90
N VAL A 183 5.51 4.73 -9.21
CA VAL A 183 4.13 4.27 -9.00
C VAL A 183 3.61 4.83 -7.68
N SER A 184 2.71 5.80 -7.74
CA SER A 184 2.11 6.41 -6.55
C SER A 184 0.90 7.28 -6.88
N ASN A 185 0.03 7.53 -5.88
CA ASN A 185 -0.93 8.64 -5.91
C ASN A 185 -0.25 9.98 -5.57
N PHE A 186 -0.93 11.08 -5.83
CA PHE A 186 -0.42 12.43 -5.57
C PHE A 186 -0.70 12.85 -4.12
N ALA A 187 0.09 12.33 -3.17
CA ALA A 187 -0.02 12.66 -1.76
C ALA A 187 1.25 13.33 -1.24
N LYS A 188 1.12 14.22 -0.25
CA LYS A 188 2.24 15.01 0.29
C LYS A 188 3.46 14.18 0.72
N HIS A 189 3.22 13.01 1.35
CA HIS A 189 4.30 12.11 1.79
C HIS A 189 4.98 11.36 0.64
N LYS A 190 4.40 11.37 -0.56
CA LYS A 190 5.00 10.78 -1.77
C LYS A 190 6.08 11.67 -2.40
N ASN A 191 6.25 12.91 -1.92
CA ASN A 191 7.39 13.78 -2.18
C ASN A 191 7.60 14.19 -3.66
N HIS A 192 6.53 14.26 -4.44
CA HIS A 192 6.60 14.56 -5.88
C HIS A 192 7.33 15.86 -6.18
N ARG A 193 7.12 16.92 -5.38
CA ARG A 193 7.74 18.22 -5.62
C ARG A 193 9.26 18.10 -5.70
N ARG A 194 9.89 17.54 -4.65
CA ARG A 194 11.35 17.39 -4.65
C ARG A 194 11.85 16.45 -5.74
N LEU A 195 11.04 15.42 -6.08
CA LEU A 195 11.37 14.51 -7.18
C LEU A 195 11.47 15.25 -8.51
N PHE A 196 10.50 16.10 -8.86
CA PHE A 196 10.52 16.87 -10.11
C PHE A 196 11.71 17.82 -10.17
N ASP A 197 11.96 18.56 -9.08
CA ASP A 197 13.11 19.47 -9.00
C ASP A 197 14.44 18.71 -9.15
N ALA A 198 14.54 17.53 -8.55
CA ALA A 198 15.72 16.68 -8.66
C ALA A 198 15.92 16.09 -10.06
N PHE A 199 14.84 15.68 -10.76
CA PHE A 199 14.93 15.21 -12.13
C PHE A 199 15.39 16.32 -13.08
N ARG A 200 14.88 17.55 -12.91
CA ARG A 200 15.32 18.70 -13.68
C ARG A 200 16.83 18.97 -13.47
N GLN A 201 17.29 18.91 -12.25
CA GLN A 201 18.72 19.09 -11.93
C GLN A 201 19.57 17.93 -12.49
N ALA A 202 19.10 16.68 -12.36
CA ALA A 202 19.80 15.50 -12.85
C ALA A 202 19.90 15.50 -14.39
N SER A 203 18.83 15.87 -15.11
CA SER A 203 18.83 15.90 -16.58
C SER A 203 19.85 16.88 -17.15
N ASN A 204 20.04 18.04 -16.49
CA ASN A 204 21.08 18.99 -16.86
C ASN A 204 22.51 18.43 -16.65
N LYS A 205 22.72 17.66 -15.56
CA LYS A 205 24.02 17.04 -15.26
C LYS A 205 24.33 15.84 -16.16
N ILE A 206 23.30 15.12 -16.60
CA ILE A 206 23.44 13.94 -17.48
C ILE A 206 23.71 14.37 -18.92
N GLY A 207 23.10 15.45 -19.40
CA GLY A 207 23.24 15.95 -20.78
C GLY A 207 22.54 15.09 -21.85
N HIS A 208 21.81 14.03 -21.46
CA HIS A 208 21.04 13.17 -22.33
C HIS A 208 19.60 13.03 -21.82
N ASN A 209 18.67 12.70 -22.71
CA ASN A 209 17.27 12.58 -22.35
C ASN A 209 17.03 11.41 -21.37
N ILE A 210 16.38 11.72 -20.26
CA ILE A 210 15.86 10.74 -19.28
C ILE A 210 14.35 10.87 -19.20
N THR A 211 13.67 9.75 -19.00
CA THR A 211 12.20 9.70 -18.93
C THR A 211 11.74 9.34 -17.52
N LEU A 212 10.87 10.17 -16.95
CA LEU A 212 10.16 9.89 -15.70
C LEU A 212 8.71 9.49 -16.01
N ASN A 213 8.37 8.24 -15.77
CA ASN A 213 7.03 7.70 -15.92
C ASN A 213 6.29 7.76 -14.57
N LEU A 214 5.06 8.27 -14.56
CA LEU A 214 4.23 8.48 -13.38
C LEU A 214 2.87 7.79 -13.55
N THR A 215 2.21 7.49 -12.43
CA THR A 215 0.86 6.89 -12.40
C THR A 215 -0.10 7.73 -11.54
N ILE A 216 0.00 9.03 -11.61
CA ILE A 216 -0.80 10.00 -10.86
C ILE A 216 -2.16 10.16 -11.55
N ASP A 217 -3.23 10.33 -10.77
CA ASP A 217 -4.54 10.73 -11.33
C ASP A 217 -4.39 11.92 -12.25
N GLU A 218 -5.03 11.87 -13.42
CA GLU A 218 -4.84 12.90 -14.46
C GLU A 218 -5.29 14.29 -14.02
N ARG A 219 -6.34 14.40 -13.19
CA ARG A 219 -6.82 15.68 -12.67
C ARG A 219 -5.81 16.26 -11.70
N GLU A 220 -5.34 15.42 -10.73
CA GLU A 220 -4.31 15.83 -9.77
C GLU A 220 -3.00 16.24 -10.47
N PHE A 221 -2.63 15.55 -11.55
CA PHE A 221 -1.45 15.91 -12.34
C PHE A 221 -1.64 17.21 -13.11
N LYS A 222 -2.78 17.42 -13.78
CA LYS A 222 -3.11 18.65 -14.54
C LYS A 222 -3.22 19.86 -13.62
N ASP A 223 -3.78 19.71 -12.44
CA ASP A 223 -3.91 20.77 -11.44
C ASP A 223 -2.56 21.11 -10.77
N SER A 224 -1.58 20.23 -10.90
CA SER A 224 -0.24 20.47 -10.38
C SER A 224 0.55 21.42 -11.28
N PHE A 225 1.36 22.29 -10.66
CA PHE A 225 2.32 23.16 -11.38
C PHE A 225 3.25 22.37 -12.33
N TYR A 226 3.42 21.08 -12.08
CA TYR A 226 4.36 20.20 -12.79
C TYR A 226 3.92 19.79 -14.18
N ASN A 227 2.62 19.93 -14.50
CA ASN A 227 2.13 19.77 -15.88
C ASN A 227 2.84 20.72 -16.86
N LYS A 228 3.28 21.90 -16.40
CA LYS A 228 4.04 22.88 -17.18
C LYS A 228 5.53 22.55 -17.35
N LEU A 229 6.04 21.55 -16.59
CA LEU A 229 7.44 21.13 -16.60
C LEU A 229 7.69 19.90 -17.48
N THR A 230 6.76 19.52 -18.31
CA THR A 230 6.73 18.22 -19.01
C THR A 230 7.85 18.01 -20.02
N THR A 231 8.52 19.06 -20.46
CA THR A 231 9.66 18.94 -21.37
C THR A 231 10.74 20.00 -21.10
N ASN A 232 11.91 19.52 -20.81
CA ASN A 232 13.18 20.22 -20.94
C ASN A 232 13.99 19.43 -21.99
N ASN A 233 14.98 20.00 -22.64
CA ASN A 233 15.74 19.36 -23.73
C ASN A 233 16.24 17.94 -23.38
N ASN A 234 16.44 17.63 -22.07
CA ASN A 234 16.98 16.36 -21.57
C ASN A 234 16.07 15.67 -20.56
N LEU A 235 14.79 16.07 -20.40
CA LEU A 235 13.83 15.46 -19.49
C LEU A 235 12.46 15.31 -20.13
N THR A 236 11.97 14.08 -20.19
CA THR A 236 10.60 13.76 -20.58
C THR A 236 9.82 13.26 -19.37
N ILE A 237 8.69 13.87 -19.06
CA ILE A 237 7.77 13.40 -18.01
C ILE A 237 6.50 12.88 -18.66
N VAL A 238 6.18 11.59 -18.40
CA VAL A 238 4.99 10.92 -18.95
C VAL A 238 4.10 10.48 -17.80
N ASN A 239 2.90 11.03 -17.71
CA ASN A 239 1.89 10.55 -16.77
C ASN A 239 0.95 9.55 -17.45
N HIS A 240 0.88 8.34 -16.91
CA HIS A 240 0.03 7.26 -17.43
C HIS A 240 -1.34 7.20 -16.73
N GLY A 241 -1.60 8.09 -15.79
CA GLY A 241 -2.84 8.09 -14.99
C GLY A 241 -2.93 6.89 -14.05
N ILE A 242 -4.12 6.73 -13.45
CA ILE A 242 -4.41 5.56 -12.62
C ILE A 242 -4.36 4.31 -13.48
N SER A 243 -3.40 3.45 -13.23
CA SER A 243 -3.11 2.29 -14.07
C SER A 243 -3.63 1.00 -13.42
N ASN A 244 -4.23 0.13 -14.22
CA ASN A 244 -4.61 -1.22 -13.79
C ASN A 244 -3.38 -2.16 -13.73
N LYS A 245 -3.56 -3.38 -13.21
CA LYS A 245 -2.49 -4.37 -13.04
C LYS A 245 -1.72 -4.68 -14.33
N SER A 246 -2.41 -4.83 -15.46
CA SER A 246 -1.79 -5.11 -16.76
C SER A 246 -0.89 -3.95 -17.21
N LYS A 247 -1.39 -2.72 -17.10
CA LYS A 247 -0.61 -1.51 -17.46
C LYS A 247 0.57 -1.29 -16.53
N LEU A 248 0.40 -1.54 -15.21
CA LEU A 248 1.52 -1.48 -14.27
C LEU A 248 2.60 -2.51 -14.62
N ASN A 249 2.24 -3.75 -14.94
CA ASN A 249 3.20 -4.76 -15.40
C ASN A 249 3.97 -4.30 -16.64
N GLU A 250 3.29 -3.68 -17.62
CA GLU A 250 3.94 -3.11 -18.79
C GLU A 250 4.95 -2.03 -18.42
N LEU A 251 4.57 -1.10 -17.54
CA LEU A 251 5.42 0.00 -17.10
C LEU A 251 6.65 -0.50 -16.34
N TYR A 252 6.47 -1.44 -15.40
CA TYR A 252 7.61 -2.06 -14.71
C TYR A 252 8.53 -2.78 -15.68
N ASN A 253 7.99 -3.51 -16.64
CA ASN A 253 8.79 -4.25 -17.64
C ASN A 253 9.60 -3.33 -18.57
N LYS A 254 9.06 -2.17 -18.93
CA LYS A 254 9.76 -1.18 -19.77
C LYS A 254 10.77 -0.34 -19.01
N SER A 255 10.56 -0.13 -17.70
CA SER A 255 11.40 0.76 -16.90
C SER A 255 12.62 0.04 -16.35
N LYS A 256 13.80 0.63 -16.53
CA LYS A 256 15.05 0.12 -15.93
C LYS A 256 15.12 0.41 -14.44
N TYR A 257 14.58 1.55 -14.00
CA TYR A 257 14.69 2.04 -12.65
C TYR A 257 13.31 2.29 -12.04
N LEU A 258 13.11 1.84 -10.78
CA LEU A 258 12.09 2.42 -9.91
C LEU A 258 12.75 3.55 -9.12
N ILE A 259 12.16 4.76 -9.17
CA ILE A 259 12.49 5.85 -8.24
C ILE A 259 11.40 5.93 -7.17
N PHE A 260 11.77 5.94 -5.87
CA PHE A 260 10.80 5.87 -4.79
C PHE A 260 11.12 6.86 -3.66
N PRO A 261 10.74 8.16 -3.82
CA PRO A 261 11.12 9.24 -2.92
C PRO A 261 10.21 9.40 -1.72
N SER A 262 9.33 8.44 -1.43
CA SER A 262 8.35 8.52 -0.35
C SER A 262 9.02 8.78 1.00
N LEU A 263 8.49 9.74 1.74
CA LEU A 263 8.97 10.09 3.08
C LEU A 263 8.59 9.03 4.13
N ASN A 264 7.55 8.27 3.84
CA ASN A 264 7.07 7.19 4.71
C ASN A 264 6.04 6.31 4.00
N GLU A 265 6.07 5.00 4.32
CA GLU A 265 5.13 3.99 3.83
C GLU A 265 4.74 3.02 4.95
N SER A 266 3.59 2.40 4.80
CA SER A 266 3.19 1.29 5.67
C SER A 266 3.82 -0.04 5.24
N PHE A 267 3.96 -0.26 3.92
CA PHE A 267 4.59 -1.45 3.37
C PHE A 267 5.47 -1.14 2.15
N GLY A 268 4.96 -0.48 1.10
CA GLY A 268 5.73 -0.14 -0.09
C GLY A 268 5.68 -1.22 -1.16
N LEU A 269 4.48 -1.64 -1.54
CA LEU A 269 4.26 -2.62 -2.64
C LEU A 269 5.10 -2.32 -3.89
N PRO A 270 5.24 -1.05 -4.36
CA PRO A 270 6.05 -0.76 -5.54
C PRO A 270 7.52 -1.19 -5.44
N LEU A 271 8.10 -1.24 -4.23
CA LEU A 271 9.46 -1.74 -4.04
C LEU A 271 9.57 -3.23 -4.34
N ILE A 272 8.56 -4.01 -3.92
CA ILE A 272 8.49 -5.46 -4.16
C ILE A 272 8.25 -5.71 -5.66
N GLU A 273 7.28 -5.01 -6.24
CA GLU A 273 6.93 -5.10 -7.64
C GLU A 273 8.14 -4.81 -8.54
N ALA A 274 8.96 -3.83 -8.18
CA ALA A 274 10.19 -3.49 -8.88
C ALA A 274 11.24 -4.61 -8.83
N VAL A 275 11.46 -5.25 -7.66
CA VAL A 275 12.37 -6.41 -7.55
C VAL A 275 11.89 -7.55 -8.43
N LEU A 276 10.59 -7.88 -8.34
CA LEU A 276 9.99 -8.97 -9.11
C LEU A 276 10.01 -8.71 -10.62
N SER A 277 10.03 -7.43 -11.01
CA SER A 277 10.14 -6.99 -12.42
C SER A 277 11.57 -6.68 -12.85
N ASN A 278 12.61 -7.05 -12.08
CA ASN A 278 14.02 -6.81 -12.40
C ASN A 278 14.38 -5.32 -12.61
N CYS A 279 13.68 -4.38 -11.96
CA CYS A 279 14.07 -2.97 -11.93
C CYS A 279 15.17 -2.74 -10.89
N TYR A 280 16.09 -1.83 -11.18
CA TYR A 280 16.94 -1.24 -10.14
C TYR A 280 16.10 -0.30 -9.28
N ILE A 281 16.35 -0.27 -7.97
CA ILE A 281 15.60 0.54 -7.00
C ILE A 281 16.47 1.67 -6.47
N ILE A 282 16.01 2.91 -6.71
CA ILE A 282 16.62 4.14 -6.22
C ILE A 282 15.59 4.77 -5.28
N CYS A 283 15.83 4.79 -3.98
CA CYS A 283 14.76 5.13 -3.04
C CYS A 283 15.26 5.95 -1.84
N SER A 284 14.31 6.49 -1.09
CA SER A 284 14.56 7.19 0.17
C SER A 284 15.32 6.31 1.16
N ASP A 285 16.36 6.88 1.79
CA ASP A 285 17.02 6.27 2.93
C ASP A 285 16.12 6.36 4.16
N LYS A 286 15.22 5.36 4.30
CA LYS A 286 14.22 5.27 5.36
C LYS A 286 14.07 3.83 5.85
N GLU A 287 13.80 3.70 7.13
CA GLU A 287 13.71 2.42 7.83
C GLU A 287 12.71 1.43 7.18
N TYR A 288 11.58 1.94 6.65
CA TYR A 288 10.58 1.08 6.01
C TYR A 288 11.11 0.34 4.77
N VAL A 289 12.09 0.93 4.04
CA VAL A 289 12.70 0.33 2.85
C VAL A 289 13.45 -0.94 3.23
N TYR A 290 14.29 -0.87 4.25
CA TYR A 290 15.19 -1.95 4.64
C TYR A 290 14.51 -3.16 5.28
N GLN A 291 13.24 -3.06 5.61
CA GLN A 291 12.45 -4.22 5.98
C GLN A 291 11.91 -5.01 4.78
N ILE A 292 11.83 -4.34 3.62
CA ILE A 292 11.19 -4.88 2.42
C ILE A 292 12.23 -5.31 1.39
N VAL A 293 13.19 -4.42 1.13
CA VAL A 293 14.21 -4.65 0.10
C VAL A 293 15.60 -4.16 0.55
N ARG A 294 16.66 -4.77 -0.01
CA ARG A 294 17.94 -4.13 -0.12
C ARG A 294 17.95 -3.36 -1.44
N PRO A 295 17.91 -2.01 -1.44
CA PRO A 295 17.79 -1.21 -2.66
C PRO A 295 19.12 -1.17 -3.44
N SER A 296 19.07 -0.67 -4.67
CA SER A 296 20.24 -0.47 -5.53
C SER A 296 21.05 0.76 -5.12
N LEU A 297 20.34 1.88 -4.86
CA LEU A 297 20.89 3.14 -4.35
C LEU A 297 19.88 3.77 -3.40
N THR A 298 20.36 4.58 -2.48
CA THR A 298 19.53 5.38 -1.57
C THR A 298 19.91 6.85 -1.59
N PHE A 299 18.99 7.71 -1.14
CA PHE A 299 19.17 9.15 -1.04
C PHE A 299 18.44 9.72 0.18
N ASP A 300 18.88 10.88 0.66
CA ASP A 300 18.06 11.68 1.59
C ASP A 300 16.87 12.29 0.86
N PRO A 301 15.63 11.87 1.19
CA PRO A 301 14.42 12.36 0.50
C PRO A 301 14.10 13.83 0.81
N ASN A 302 14.79 14.47 1.74
CA ASN A 302 14.64 15.88 2.04
C ASN A 302 15.58 16.78 1.24
N SER A 303 16.59 16.21 0.57
CA SER A 303 17.61 16.91 -0.22
C SER A 303 17.37 16.67 -1.73
N ILE A 304 17.05 17.75 -2.46
CA ILE A 304 16.97 17.72 -3.93
C ILE A 304 18.27 17.28 -4.55
N GLU A 305 19.40 17.77 -4.01
CA GLU A 305 20.75 17.43 -4.49
C GLU A 305 21.03 15.93 -4.31
N SER A 306 20.70 15.35 -3.14
CA SER A 306 20.89 13.92 -2.87
C SER A 306 20.07 13.04 -3.84
N ILE A 307 18.81 13.41 -4.09
CA ILE A 307 17.94 12.72 -5.05
C ILE A 307 18.53 12.84 -6.46
N SER A 308 18.89 14.05 -6.89
CA SER A 308 19.50 14.33 -8.20
C SER A 308 20.78 13.53 -8.43
N GLN A 309 21.69 13.53 -7.45
CA GLN A 309 22.95 12.80 -7.55
C GLN A 309 22.72 11.29 -7.65
N SER A 310 21.74 10.73 -6.93
CA SER A 310 21.40 9.32 -7.03
C SER A 310 20.82 8.94 -8.39
N ILE A 311 20.05 9.83 -9.04
CA ILE A 311 19.57 9.66 -10.42
C ILE A 311 20.76 9.63 -11.39
N VAL A 312 21.70 10.58 -11.27
CA VAL A 312 22.93 10.61 -12.08
C VAL A 312 23.77 9.36 -11.89
N ASN A 313 23.97 8.93 -10.65
CA ASN A 313 24.73 7.71 -10.34
C ASN A 313 24.07 6.46 -10.93
N ALA A 314 22.73 6.35 -10.85
CA ALA A 314 22.00 5.26 -11.46
C ALA A 314 22.17 5.24 -12.98
N TYR A 315 22.01 6.39 -13.64
CA TYR A 315 22.19 6.52 -15.09
C TYR A 315 23.59 6.11 -15.53
N LYS A 316 24.62 6.54 -14.80
CA LYS A 316 26.04 6.22 -15.05
C LYS A 316 26.47 4.83 -14.51
N ASN A 317 25.58 4.08 -13.93
CA ASN A 317 25.83 2.78 -13.25
C ASN A 317 26.88 2.85 -12.12
N ILE A 318 27.04 4.02 -11.48
CA ILE A 318 28.00 4.23 -10.38
C ILE A 318 27.39 3.68 -9.08
N GLY A 319 28.06 2.68 -8.47
CA GLY A 319 27.62 2.04 -7.24
C GLY A 319 26.30 1.26 -7.34
N LEU A 320 25.78 1.07 -8.55
CA LEU A 320 24.50 0.43 -8.80
C LEU A 320 24.58 -1.09 -8.57
N ARG A 321 23.82 -1.58 -7.59
CA ARG A 321 23.75 -3.01 -7.25
C ARG A 321 22.37 -3.57 -7.58
N LYS A 322 22.28 -4.87 -7.87
CA LYS A 322 20.98 -5.54 -8.01
C LYS A 322 20.22 -5.47 -6.69
N PRO A 323 18.94 -5.07 -6.70
CA PRO A 323 18.16 -5.05 -5.48
C PRO A 323 17.82 -6.48 -5.04
N LYS A 324 17.55 -6.68 -3.76
CA LYS A 324 17.16 -7.97 -3.20
C LYS A 324 15.91 -7.81 -2.34
N LEU A 325 14.94 -8.72 -2.53
CA LEU A 325 13.76 -8.83 -1.67
C LEU A 325 14.16 -9.43 -0.32
N LEU A 326 13.66 -8.86 0.78
CA LEU A 326 13.96 -9.28 2.15
C LEU A 326 12.73 -9.85 2.88
N VAL A 327 11.55 -9.78 2.26
CA VAL A 327 10.30 -10.30 2.82
C VAL A 327 9.81 -11.48 1.99
N GLU A 328 9.20 -12.43 2.67
CA GLU A 328 8.49 -13.56 2.09
C GLU A 328 6.99 -13.28 2.05
N ASN A 329 6.32 -13.70 0.97
CA ASN A 329 4.87 -13.58 0.87
C ASN A 329 4.20 -14.60 1.81
N LYS A 330 3.36 -14.10 2.71
CA LYS A 330 2.65 -14.94 3.69
C LYS A 330 1.14 -14.96 3.47
N ILE A 331 0.69 -14.83 2.21
CA ILE A 331 -0.75 -14.85 1.92
C ILE A 331 -1.39 -16.20 2.27
N ASP A 332 -0.72 -17.31 1.97
CA ASP A 332 -1.19 -18.65 2.29
C ASP A 332 -1.32 -18.85 3.80
N THR A 333 -0.26 -18.54 4.53
CA THR A 333 -0.24 -18.60 6.00
C THR A 333 -1.31 -17.70 6.63
N PHE A 334 -1.56 -16.52 6.03
CA PHE A 334 -2.60 -15.61 6.51
C PHE A 334 -4.00 -16.19 6.29
N VAL A 335 -4.28 -16.76 5.12
CA VAL A 335 -5.58 -17.39 4.83
C VAL A 335 -5.80 -18.59 5.75
N GLN A 336 -4.78 -19.44 5.96
CA GLN A 336 -4.83 -20.53 6.94
C GLN A 336 -5.12 -20.00 8.35
N HIS A 337 -4.41 -18.97 8.82
CA HIS A 337 -4.65 -18.35 10.12
C HIS A 337 -6.11 -17.90 10.31
N ILE A 338 -6.74 -17.37 9.26
CA ILE A 338 -8.15 -16.99 9.33
C ILE A 338 -9.06 -18.22 9.48
N GLN A 339 -8.69 -19.37 8.93
CA GLN A 339 -9.47 -20.61 8.92
C GLN A 339 -9.26 -21.47 10.17
N GLU A 340 -8.03 -21.61 10.66
CA GLU A 340 -7.62 -22.56 11.69
C GLU A 340 -8.16 -22.28 13.10
N TYR A 341 -8.65 -21.09 13.39
CA TYR A 341 -9.23 -20.75 14.70
C TYR A 341 -10.76 -20.87 14.71
N VAL A 342 -11.22 -22.01 14.22
CA VAL A 342 -12.65 -22.35 14.21
C VAL A 342 -12.96 -23.49 15.16
#